data_84f1e4bd87ab0d7e4e0800630bc4ee1b
#
_entry.id   84f1e4bd87ab0d7e4e0800630bc4ee1b
#
_cell.length_a   1.000
_cell.length_b   1.000
_cell.length_c   1.000
_cell.angle_alpha   90.00
_cell.angle_beta   90.00
_cell.angle_gamma   90.00
#
_symmetry.space_group_name_H-M   'P 1'
#
loop_
_entity.id
_entity.type
_entity.pdbx_description
1 polymer ?
#
loop_
_entity_poly.entity_id
_entity_poly.type
_entity_poly.pdbx_seq_one_letter_code
_entity_poly.pdbx_strand_id
1 'polypeptide(L)'
;MPRVLLLHTGGTLGMAGGRPSALRPAAFFKTLRQRVPELFQLADIELELFSNLDSSEMQPELWTRMAAHLHRRLPDFDGAVVTHGTDTLAYTASALSFMLRNPPCPVVLTGSQRPLGEIRSDARLNLIDAVLSAIQGPREVTICFDSHLYRGNRTRKVKVAEYDAFESPNFPVLGTLGVDATFEEGLKARGPFRLHADLDPRVFVLKVYPGLDPALPLQLLPHVKGLVLEAYGAGNVPIAPELGRSFQPLFVEARERGIPVLVVSQAYRNGVDLTLYESGAMALEQGAVGGADMTPSAALVKLMQGLAEHPRGGEPLARFLRTPVAGELSVGRPTVPRPVKKRRRPARVGRVG
;
A
#
# COMPACT_ATOMS: atom_id res chain seq x y z
N MET A 1 20.68 23.77 0.86
CA MET A 1 19.60 23.02 1.50
C MET A 1 19.07 22.02 0.51
N PRO A 2 18.64 20.82 0.94
CA PRO A 2 17.98 19.87 0.03
C PRO A 2 16.68 20.48 -0.50
N ARG A 3 16.37 20.18 -1.77
CA ARG A 3 15.13 20.64 -2.42
C ARG A 3 14.07 19.55 -2.30
N VAL A 4 12.91 19.88 -1.74
CA VAL A 4 11.80 18.94 -1.53
C VAL A 4 10.55 19.42 -2.23
N LEU A 5 9.97 18.59 -3.09
CA LEU A 5 8.66 18.82 -3.67
C LEU A 5 7.57 18.44 -2.65
N LEU A 6 6.70 19.34 -2.25
CA LEU A 6 5.49 19.02 -1.48
C LEU A 6 4.27 19.15 -2.38
N LEU A 7 3.73 17.98 -2.76
CA LEU A 7 2.56 17.84 -3.63
C LEU A 7 1.31 17.65 -2.79
N HIS A 8 0.38 18.61 -2.83
CA HIS A 8 -0.87 18.54 -2.08
C HIS A 8 -2.00 17.93 -2.93
N THR A 9 -2.67 16.91 -2.41
CA THR A 9 -3.79 16.25 -3.11
C THR A 9 -5.15 16.45 -2.44
N GLY A 10 -5.17 17.02 -1.23
CA GLY A 10 -6.37 17.20 -0.41
C GLY A 10 -6.28 16.38 0.89
N GLY A 11 -7.43 15.89 1.34
CA GLY A 11 -7.57 15.13 2.58
C GLY A 11 -7.68 15.98 3.83
N THR A 12 -7.81 15.32 4.98
CA THR A 12 -8.07 15.93 6.31
C THR A 12 -7.04 17.00 6.70
N LEU A 13 -5.77 16.77 6.35
CA LEU A 13 -4.68 17.69 6.64
C LEU A 13 -4.94 19.11 6.12
N GLY A 14 -5.57 19.23 4.94
CA GLY A 14 -5.94 20.50 4.28
C GLY A 14 -7.35 20.98 4.62
N MET A 15 -8.05 20.41 5.58
CA MET A 15 -9.40 20.86 5.96
C MET A 15 -9.40 22.03 6.90
N ALA A 16 -10.48 22.85 6.85
CA ALA A 16 -10.77 23.87 7.85
C ALA A 16 -11.31 23.19 9.12
N GLY A 17 -10.78 23.57 10.29
CA GLY A 17 -11.26 23.06 11.57
C GLY A 17 -12.76 23.32 11.77
N GLY A 18 -13.49 22.33 12.30
CA GLY A 18 -14.88 22.45 12.74
C GLY A 18 -15.97 22.20 11.69
N ARG A 19 -15.64 21.97 10.42
CA ARG A 19 -16.56 21.52 9.36
C ARG A 19 -15.81 20.70 8.31
N PRO A 20 -16.45 19.66 7.72
CA PRO A 20 -15.85 18.88 6.63
C PRO A 20 -15.80 19.73 5.34
N SER A 21 -14.88 20.68 5.26
CA SER A 21 -14.65 21.48 4.05
C SER A 21 -13.16 21.65 3.83
N ALA A 22 -12.70 21.33 2.63
CA ALA A 22 -11.32 21.55 2.24
C ALA A 22 -10.98 23.06 2.22
N LEU A 23 -9.82 23.43 2.77
CA LEU A 23 -9.28 24.78 2.61
C LEU A 23 -9.01 25.07 1.12
N ARG A 24 -9.23 26.32 0.70
CA ARG A 24 -8.73 26.75 -0.61
C ARG A 24 -7.20 26.59 -0.62
N PRO A 25 -6.59 26.17 -1.73
CA PRO A 25 -5.16 25.86 -1.80
C PRO A 25 -4.24 26.97 -1.28
N ALA A 26 -4.51 28.22 -1.64
CA ALA A 26 -3.74 29.37 -1.16
C ALA A 26 -3.83 29.54 0.38
N ALA A 27 -4.99 29.26 0.96
CA ALA A 27 -5.18 29.28 2.41
C ALA A 27 -4.45 28.11 3.08
N PHE A 28 -4.43 26.93 2.48
CA PHE A 28 -3.67 25.78 2.96
C PHE A 28 -2.17 26.09 3.01
N PHE A 29 -1.58 26.56 1.92
CA PHE A 29 -0.15 26.88 1.86
C PHE A 29 0.25 28.00 2.83
N LYS A 30 -0.61 29.02 3.01
CA LYS A 30 -0.42 30.05 4.03
C LYS A 30 -0.45 29.44 5.44
N THR A 31 -1.43 28.61 5.74
CA THR A 31 -1.56 27.92 7.03
C THR A 31 -0.37 27.03 7.31
N LEU A 32 0.12 26.29 6.31
CA LEU A 32 1.29 25.45 6.40
C LEU A 32 2.53 26.25 6.83
N ARG A 33 2.82 27.37 6.13
CA ARG A 33 3.94 28.28 6.47
C ARG A 33 3.84 28.87 7.87
N GLN A 34 2.63 29.16 8.34
CA GLN A 34 2.41 29.75 9.66
C GLN A 34 2.48 28.73 10.80
N ARG A 35 1.98 27.50 10.59
CA ARG A 35 1.83 26.51 11.65
C ARG A 35 2.95 25.47 11.69
N VAL A 36 3.70 25.29 10.61
CA VAL A 36 4.81 24.36 10.51
C VAL A 36 6.00 25.05 9.83
N PRO A 37 6.51 26.16 10.39
CA PRO A 37 7.64 26.89 9.80
C PRO A 37 8.93 26.07 9.77
N GLU A 38 9.04 25.02 10.59
CA GLU A 38 10.18 24.11 10.66
C GLU A 38 10.44 23.39 9.35
N LEU A 39 9.41 23.13 8.55
CA LEU A 39 9.58 22.51 7.24
C LEU A 39 10.55 23.30 6.36
N PHE A 40 10.45 24.65 6.41
CA PHE A 40 11.26 25.57 5.61
C PHE A 40 12.65 25.82 6.20
N GLN A 41 12.91 25.28 7.40
CA GLN A 41 14.26 25.21 8.00
C GLN A 41 14.97 23.92 7.61
N LEU A 42 14.21 22.84 7.35
CA LEU A 42 14.75 21.53 6.98
C LEU A 42 15.12 21.47 5.49
N ALA A 43 14.34 22.09 4.62
CA ALA A 43 14.49 22.01 3.18
C ALA A 43 14.01 23.27 2.46
N ASP A 44 14.51 23.46 1.23
CA ASP A 44 13.90 24.36 0.25
C ASP A 44 12.67 23.66 -0.34
N ILE A 45 11.47 24.06 0.14
CA ILE A 45 10.23 23.38 -0.19
C ILE A 45 9.48 24.10 -1.30
N GLU A 46 9.33 23.42 -2.43
CA GLU A 46 8.44 23.83 -3.50
C GLU A 46 7.04 23.21 -3.26
N LEU A 47 6.02 24.08 -3.17
CA LEU A 47 4.65 23.70 -2.87
C LEU A 47 3.84 23.64 -4.17
N GLU A 48 3.31 22.47 -4.49
CA GLU A 48 2.45 22.28 -5.66
C GLU A 48 1.07 21.72 -5.26
N LEU A 49 0.03 22.22 -5.95
CA LEU A 49 -1.31 21.68 -5.85
C LEU A 49 -1.55 20.70 -7.00
N PHE A 50 -1.79 19.43 -6.66
CA PHE A 50 -2.22 18.42 -7.64
C PHE A 50 -3.75 18.34 -7.72
N SER A 51 -4.40 18.25 -6.57
CA SER A 51 -5.86 18.23 -6.41
C SER A 51 -6.24 18.72 -5.01
N ASN A 52 -7.53 18.86 -4.75
CA ASN A 52 -8.04 19.18 -3.41
C ASN A 52 -9.29 18.33 -3.16
N LEU A 53 -9.09 17.01 -3.13
CA LEU A 53 -10.15 16.02 -3.06
C LEU A 53 -10.16 15.30 -1.70
N ASP A 54 -11.32 14.81 -1.30
CA ASP A 54 -11.39 13.73 -0.33
C ASP A 54 -10.74 12.48 -0.92
N SER A 55 -10.03 11.69 -0.11
CA SER A 55 -9.35 10.50 -0.61
C SER A 55 -10.29 9.40 -1.11
N SER A 56 -11.56 9.42 -0.70
CA SER A 56 -12.59 8.53 -1.24
C SER A 56 -12.87 8.74 -2.72
N GLU A 57 -12.54 9.93 -3.26
CA GLU A 57 -12.66 10.27 -4.67
C GLU A 57 -11.42 9.89 -5.50
N MET A 58 -10.41 9.28 -4.87
CA MET A 58 -9.19 8.87 -5.57
C MET A 58 -9.47 7.67 -6.49
N GLN A 59 -9.16 7.83 -7.78
CA GLN A 59 -9.40 6.86 -8.83
C GLN A 59 -8.11 6.53 -9.60
N PRO A 60 -8.04 5.41 -10.33
CA PRO A 60 -6.85 5.01 -11.10
C PRO A 60 -6.33 6.08 -12.07
N GLU A 61 -7.20 6.87 -12.69
CA GLU A 61 -6.84 7.95 -13.60
C GLU A 61 -6.05 9.06 -12.89
N LEU A 62 -6.37 9.31 -11.60
CA LEU A 62 -5.64 10.27 -10.78
C LEU A 62 -4.26 9.72 -10.39
N TRP A 63 -4.13 8.42 -10.12
CA TRP A 63 -2.82 7.79 -9.89
C TRP A 63 -1.92 7.89 -11.12
N THR A 64 -2.45 7.60 -12.32
CA THR A 64 -1.73 7.75 -13.60
C THR A 64 -1.23 9.18 -13.79
N ARG A 65 -2.11 10.16 -13.59
CA ARG A 65 -1.76 11.59 -13.70
C ARG A 65 -0.71 12.00 -12.65
N MET A 66 -0.85 11.53 -11.42
CA MET A 66 0.07 11.84 -10.32
C MET A 66 1.44 11.22 -10.58
N ALA A 67 1.49 9.94 -11.00
CA ALA A 67 2.73 9.27 -11.35
C ALA A 67 3.46 9.97 -12.51
N ALA A 68 2.72 10.36 -13.56
CA ALA A 68 3.29 11.10 -14.69
C ALA A 68 3.80 12.49 -14.26
N HIS A 69 3.11 13.17 -13.36
CA HIS A 69 3.55 14.44 -12.79
C HIS A 69 4.84 14.26 -11.97
N LEU A 70 4.85 13.34 -11.03
CA LEU A 70 6.02 13.03 -10.20
C LEU A 70 7.20 12.55 -11.06
N HIS A 71 6.98 11.73 -12.10
CA HIS A 71 8.04 11.28 -12.98
C HIS A 71 8.78 12.44 -13.66
N ARG A 72 8.06 13.49 -14.06
CA ARG A 72 8.68 14.69 -14.66
C ARG A 72 9.40 15.57 -13.65
N ARG A 73 8.89 15.62 -12.40
CA ARG A 73 9.39 16.57 -11.40
C ARG A 73 10.55 16.02 -10.56
N LEU A 74 10.50 14.73 -10.19
CA LEU A 74 11.45 14.11 -9.25
C LEU A 74 12.94 14.30 -9.62
N PRO A 75 13.35 14.34 -10.90
CA PRO A 75 14.77 14.58 -11.24
C PRO A 75 15.34 15.91 -10.75
N ASP A 76 14.49 16.89 -10.46
CA ASP A 76 14.90 18.24 -10.03
C ASP A 76 14.94 18.38 -8.49
N PHE A 77 14.62 17.31 -7.74
CA PHE A 77 14.47 17.34 -6.28
C PHE A 77 15.27 16.23 -5.58
N ASP A 78 15.65 16.50 -4.34
CA ASP A 78 16.31 15.53 -3.46
C ASP A 78 15.30 14.60 -2.78
N GLY A 79 14.01 14.96 -2.77
CA GLY A 79 12.90 14.18 -2.24
C GLY A 79 11.54 14.77 -2.58
N ALA A 80 10.49 13.96 -2.39
CA ALA A 80 9.12 14.43 -2.54
C ALA A 80 8.24 13.97 -1.38
N VAL A 81 7.34 14.85 -0.95
CA VAL A 81 6.26 14.57 0.00
C VAL A 81 4.92 14.75 -0.70
N VAL A 82 4.06 13.75 -0.62
CA VAL A 82 2.68 13.80 -1.13
C VAL A 82 1.73 13.80 0.06
N THR A 83 1.03 14.91 0.28
CA THR A 83 -0.02 14.95 1.31
C THR A 83 -1.32 14.42 0.76
N HIS A 84 -1.96 13.49 1.48
CA HIS A 84 -3.08 12.70 1.00
C HIS A 84 -4.07 12.40 2.11
N GLY A 85 -5.34 12.16 1.79
CA GLY A 85 -6.32 11.67 2.75
C GLY A 85 -6.05 10.21 3.12
N THR A 86 -6.34 9.81 4.36
CA THR A 86 -5.87 8.55 4.94
C THR A 86 -6.58 7.30 4.41
N ASP A 87 -7.82 7.40 3.92
CA ASP A 87 -8.64 6.22 3.58
C ASP A 87 -8.10 5.42 2.38
N THR A 88 -7.62 6.10 1.35
CA THR A 88 -7.05 5.46 0.16
C THR A 88 -5.53 5.65 0.02
N LEU A 89 -4.86 6.16 1.07
CA LEU A 89 -3.43 6.42 1.05
C LEU A 89 -2.61 5.17 0.72
N ALA A 90 -2.97 4.01 1.29
CA ALA A 90 -2.29 2.74 1.02
C ALA A 90 -2.48 2.25 -0.44
N TYR A 91 -3.62 2.54 -1.06
CA TYR A 91 -3.85 2.25 -2.48
C TYR A 91 -3.00 3.17 -3.38
N THR A 92 -3.00 4.47 -3.10
CA THR A 92 -2.19 5.45 -3.84
C THR A 92 -0.69 5.15 -3.70
N ALA A 93 -0.21 4.82 -2.49
CA ALA A 93 1.17 4.43 -2.27
C ALA A 93 1.54 3.14 -3.01
N SER A 94 0.64 2.15 -3.05
CA SER A 94 0.83 0.94 -3.85
C SER A 94 0.90 1.27 -5.34
N ALA A 95 0.01 2.10 -5.86
CA ALA A 95 0.00 2.52 -7.26
C ALA A 95 1.30 3.23 -7.65
N LEU A 96 1.70 4.23 -6.89
CA LEU A 96 2.95 4.96 -7.14
C LEU A 96 4.18 4.05 -7.02
N SER A 97 4.19 3.06 -6.09
CA SER A 97 5.27 2.08 -5.97
C SER A 97 5.46 1.24 -7.24
N PHE A 98 4.35 0.87 -7.88
CA PHE A 98 4.40 0.10 -9.12
C PHE A 98 4.66 0.97 -10.35
N MET A 99 4.18 2.20 -10.37
CA MET A 99 4.31 3.11 -11.51
C MET A 99 5.67 3.80 -11.59
N LEU A 100 6.26 4.18 -10.45
CA LEU A 100 7.54 4.89 -10.37
C LEU A 100 8.67 3.89 -10.07
N ARG A 101 9.23 3.28 -11.11
CA ARG A 101 10.31 2.29 -10.98
C ARG A 101 11.68 2.96 -10.83
N ASN A 102 12.42 2.60 -9.76
CA ASN A 102 13.73 3.15 -9.44
C ASN A 102 13.74 4.69 -9.34
N PRO A 103 12.91 5.30 -8.46
CA PRO A 103 12.86 6.75 -8.35
C PRO A 103 14.23 7.32 -7.93
N PRO A 104 14.62 8.51 -8.42
CA PRO A 104 15.94 9.10 -8.16
C PRO A 104 16.10 9.57 -6.71
N CYS A 105 14.99 9.79 -6.02
CA CYS A 105 14.94 10.25 -4.64
C CYS A 105 13.75 9.61 -3.89
N PRO A 106 13.68 9.70 -2.54
CA PRO A 106 12.54 9.22 -1.77
C PRO A 106 11.22 9.91 -2.16
N VAL A 107 10.13 9.13 -2.20
CA VAL A 107 8.76 9.63 -2.40
C VAL A 107 7.93 9.23 -1.19
N VAL A 108 7.59 10.19 -0.35
CA VAL A 108 6.96 9.95 0.96
C VAL A 108 5.52 10.43 0.94
N LEU A 109 4.56 9.51 1.10
CA LEU A 109 3.17 9.88 1.30
C LEU A 109 2.90 10.09 2.79
N THR A 110 2.09 11.09 3.11
CA THR A 110 1.63 11.34 4.48
C THR A 110 0.25 11.98 4.48
N GLY A 111 -0.34 12.09 5.66
CA GLY A 111 -1.63 12.71 5.88
C GLY A 111 -1.83 13.01 7.35
N SER A 112 -3.07 13.18 7.78
CA SER A 112 -3.40 13.30 9.19
C SER A 112 -4.80 12.79 9.48
N GLN A 113 -5.01 12.37 10.74
CA GLN A 113 -6.33 12.03 11.25
C GLN A 113 -7.13 13.29 11.62
N ARG A 114 -6.43 14.41 11.92
CA ARG A 114 -7.05 15.69 12.25
C ARG A 114 -6.51 16.83 11.38
N PRO A 115 -7.35 17.83 11.08
CA PRO A 115 -6.93 19.04 10.36
C PRO A 115 -5.74 19.73 11.04
N LEU A 116 -4.82 20.29 10.25
CA LEU A 116 -3.64 21.02 10.74
C LEU A 116 -3.98 22.19 11.69
N GLY A 117 -5.19 22.75 11.55
CA GLY A 117 -5.68 23.85 12.40
C GLY A 117 -6.09 23.44 13.82
N GLU A 118 -6.29 22.18 14.11
CA GLU A 118 -6.76 21.70 15.42
C GLU A 118 -5.64 21.59 16.46
N ILE A 119 -5.98 21.82 17.76
CA ILE A 119 -4.99 21.83 18.85
C ILE A 119 -4.30 20.46 19.02
N ARG A 120 -5.03 19.35 18.85
CA ARG A 120 -4.49 17.99 18.96
C ARG A 120 -4.29 17.35 17.60
N SER A 121 -3.83 18.10 16.60
CA SER A 121 -3.56 17.56 15.28
C SER A 121 -2.22 16.80 15.25
N ASP A 122 -2.23 15.62 14.62
CA ASP A 122 -1.07 14.84 14.25
C ASP A 122 -0.35 15.38 12.98
N ALA A 123 -1.01 16.27 12.25
CA ALA A 123 -0.55 16.77 10.94
C ALA A 123 0.85 17.41 11.00
N ARG A 124 1.16 18.19 12.06
CA ARG A 124 2.44 18.89 12.18
C ARG A 124 3.61 17.90 12.27
N LEU A 125 3.50 16.91 13.14
CA LEU A 125 4.55 15.91 13.32
C LEU A 125 4.67 15.03 12.06
N ASN A 126 3.56 14.54 11.52
CA ASN A 126 3.56 13.74 10.29
C ASN A 126 4.22 14.47 9.12
N LEU A 127 4.03 15.79 8.98
CA LEU A 127 4.67 16.60 7.94
C LEU A 127 6.19 16.74 8.16
N ILE A 128 6.64 17.01 9.38
CA ILE A 128 8.05 17.14 9.71
C ILE A 128 8.76 15.81 9.44
N ASP A 129 8.20 14.71 9.93
CA ASP A 129 8.72 13.36 9.77
C ASP A 129 8.75 12.95 8.28
N ALA A 130 7.73 13.32 7.50
CA ALA A 130 7.69 13.06 6.07
C ALA A 130 8.77 13.83 5.30
N VAL A 131 9.03 15.11 5.65
CA VAL A 131 10.11 15.89 5.02
C VAL A 131 11.48 15.34 5.41
N LEU A 132 11.71 14.97 6.67
CA LEU A 132 12.95 14.30 7.09
C LEU A 132 13.15 12.99 6.34
N SER A 133 12.09 12.19 6.20
CA SER A 133 12.13 10.94 5.43
C SER A 133 12.35 11.17 3.93
N ALA A 134 11.87 12.27 3.37
CA ALA A 134 12.12 12.64 1.99
C ALA A 134 13.58 13.06 1.73
N ILE A 135 14.28 13.57 2.77
CA ILE A 135 15.67 13.97 2.67
C ILE A 135 16.64 12.79 2.93
N GLN A 136 16.33 11.93 3.91
CA GLN A 136 17.26 10.93 4.45
C GLN A 136 16.82 9.49 4.22
N GLY A 137 15.57 9.24 3.89
CA GLY A 137 14.98 7.92 3.76
C GLY A 137 15.38 7.18 2.48
N PRO A 138 14.90 5.95 2.33
CA PRO A 138 15.20 5.11 1.18
C PRO A 138 14.55 5.63 -0.11
N ARG A 139 15.23 5.44 -1.25
CA ARG A 139 14.76 5.87 -2.59
C ARG A 139 13.68 4.92 -3.12
N GLU A 140 12.53 4.95 -2.49
CA GLU A 140 11.34 4.20 -2.89
C GLU A 140 10.08 4.98 -2.47
N VAL A 141 8.90 4.50 -2.83
CA VAL A 141 7.63 5.06 -2.37
C VAL A 141 7.30 4.51 -0.99
N THR A 142 7.12 5.41 -0.02
CA THR A 142 6.89 5.08 1.39
C THR A 142 5.68 5.83 1.94
N ILE A 143 5.17 5.37 3.08
CA ILE A 143 4.19 6.09 3.90
C ILE A 143 4.87 6.46 5.21
N CYS A 144 4.87 7.75 5.55
CA CYS A 144 5.30 8.25 6.85
C CYS A 144 4.07 8.63 7.68
N PHE A 145 3.88 7.97 8.82
CA PHE A 145 2.73 8.22 9.68
C PHE A 145 3.04 7.81 11.12
N ASP A 146 2.67 8.64 12.07
CA ASP A 146 2.87 8.39 13.50
C ASP A 146 4.31 7.94 13.82
N SER A 147 5.29 8.75 13.37
CA SER A 147 6.74 8.55 13.58
C SER A 147 7.29 7.23 13.03
N HIS A 148 6.61 6.60 12.09
CA HIS A 148 7.08 5.39 11.41
C HIS A 148 7.09 5.58 9.89
N LEU A 149 8.13 5.04 9.25
CA LEU A 149 8.24 4.98 7.80
C LEU A 149 7.96 3.55 7.32
N TYR A 150 6.94 3.39 6.52
CA TYR A 150 6.50 2.10 5.98
C TYR A 150 6.76 2.02 4.48
N ARG A 151 7.06 0.83 3.95
CA ARG A 151 7.04 0.61 2.49
C ARG A 151 5.61 0.79 1.98
N GLY A 152 5.41 1.64 0.97
CA GLY A 152 4.08 2.07 0.54
C GLY A 152 3.14 0.93 0.16
N ASN A 153 3.63 -0.06 -0.58
CA ASN A 153 2.85 -1.22 -1.02
C ASN A 153 2.82 -2.40 -0.01
N ARG A 154 3.32 -2.18 1.21
CA ARG A 154 3.25 -3.14 2.32
C ARG A 154 2.36 -2.67 3.45
N THR A 155 1.71 -1.53 3.30
CA THR A 155 1.01 -0.80 4.36
C THR A 155 -0.50 -0.99 4.24
N ARG A 156 -1.18 -1.02 5.38
CA ARG A 156 -2.65 -1.02 5.50
C ARG A 156 -3.09 0.02 6.51
N LYS A 157 -4.21 0.72 6.24
CA LYS A 157 -4.94 1.47 7.26
C LYS A 157 -5.71 0.48 8.12
N VAL A 158 -5.48 0.49 9.42
CA VAL A 158 -6.04 -0.50 10.36
C VAL A 158 -6.90 0.13 11.44
N LYS A 159 -6.78 1.46 11.64
CA LYS A 159 -7.54 2.19 12.65
C LYS A 159 -8.16 3.45 12.06
N VAL A 160 -9.32 3.84 12.58
CA VAL A 160 -10.09 4.99 12.10
C VAL A 160 -9.94 6.21 13.01
N ALA A 161 -9.85 5.99 14.33
CA ALA A 161 -9.92 7.06 15.33
C ALA A 161 -8.60 7.29 16.10
N GLU A 162 -7.53 6.56 15.77
CA GLU A 162 -6.24 6.62 16.46
C GLU A 162 -5.18 7.23 15.54
N TYR A 163 -4.10 7.79 16.12
CA TYR A 163 -3.04 8.43 15.33
C TYR A 163 -2.13 7.40 14.66
N ASP A 164 -1.87 6.26 15.32
CA ASP A 164 -1.17 5.11 14.76
C ASP A 164 -2.06 4.29 13.80
N ALA A 165 -2.60 4.97 12.78
CA ALA A 165 -3.65 4.46 11.90
C ALA A 165 -3.18 3.42 10.89
N PHE A 166 -1.86 3.29 10.67
CA PHE A 166 -1.26 2.43 9.66
C PHE A 166 -0.35 1.37 10.26
N GLU A 167 -0.32 0.20 9.64
CA GLU A 167 0.59 -0.89 9.96
C GLU A 167 1.13 -1.56 8.69
N SER A 168 2.30 -2.17 8.81
CA SER A 168 2.89 -3.06 7.81
C SER A 168 2.86 -4.50 8.34
N PRO A 169 1.83 -5.31 8.00
CA PRO A 169 1.60 -6.59 8.67
C PRO A 169 2.69 -7.64 8.43
N ASN A 170 3.30 -7.62 7.24
CA ASN A 170 4.21 -8.68 6.79
C ASN A 170 5.61 -8.18 6.43
N PHE A 171 5.91 -6.91 6.68
CA PHE A 171 7.21 -6.33 6.38
C PHE A 171 7.62 -5.37 7.51
N PRO A 172 8.90 -5.30 7.90
CA PRO A 172 9.35 -4.37 8.94
C PRO A 172 9.18 -2.92 8.48
N VAL A 173 9.14 -2.00 9.45
CA VAL A 173 9.22 -0.56 9.18
C VAL A 173 10.55 -0.22 8.51
N LEU A 174 10.56 0.76 7.62
CA LEU A 174 11.77 1.26 6.95
C LEU A 174 12.42 2.42 7.70
N GLY A 175 11.81 2.89 8.76
CA GLY A 175 12.37 3.92 9.61
C GLY A 175 11.51 4.19 10.83
N THR A 176 12.16 4.76 11.84
CA THR A 176 11.52 5.24 13.07
C THR A 176 12.04 6.64 13.36
N LEU A 177 11.13 7.58 13.59
CA LEU A 177 11.42 8.99 13.79
C LEU A 177 11.14 9.36 15.25
N GLY A 178 12.04 8.91 16.15
CA GLY A 178 11.99 9.19 17.58
C GLY A 178 12.82 10.42 17.95
N VAL A 179 13.60 10.34 19.03
CA VAL A 179 14.58 11.39 19.39
C VAL A 179 15.61 11.53 18.26
N ASP A 180 16.07 10.38 17.75
CA ASP A 180 16.88 10.29 16.54
C ASP A 180 16.08 9.59 15.45
N ALA A 181 16.24 10.04 14.21
CA ALA A 181 15.66 9.38 13.06
C ALA A 181 16.58 8.24 12.59
N THR A 182 16.03 7.05 12.44
CA THR A 182 16.73 5.87 11.91
C THR A 182 16.04 5.35 10.67
N PHE A 183 16.82 4.96 9.66
CA PHE A 183 16.31 4.45 8.39
C PHE A 183 17.02 3.16 8.00
N GLU A 184 16.25 2.20 7.51
CA GLU A 184 16.73 0.94 6.94
C GLU A 184 17.08 1.11 5.47
N GLU A 185 17.90 0.21 4.94
CA GLU A 185 18.18 0.16 3.51
C GLU A 185 16.89 -0.13 2.72
N GLY A 186 16.64 0.68 1.70
CA GLY A 186 15.52 0.50 0.78
C GLY A 186 15.80 -0.50 -0.34
N LEU A 187 14.92 -0.46 -1.32
CA LEU A 187 15.07 -1.25 -2.54
C LEU A 187 16.32 -0.79 -3.31
N LYS A 188 17.14 -1.75 -3.72
CA LYS A 188 18.25 -1.47 -4.64
C LYS A 188 17.70 -1.19 -6.03
N ALA A 189 18.08 -0.05 -6.60
CA ALA A 189 17.73 0.29 -7.98
C ALA A 189 18.23 -0.78 -8.96
N ARG A 190 17.37 -1.24 -9.86
CA ARG A 190 17.64 -2.26 -10.87
C ARG A 190 17.57 -1.68 -12.28
N GLY A 191 17.99 -0.45 -12.47
CA GLY A 191 17.99 0.24 -13.76
C GLY A 191 17.61 1.71 -13.64
N PRO A 192 17.34 2.38 -14.77
CA PRO A 192 16.99 3.78 -14.80
C PRO A 192 15.60 4.03 -14.19
N PHE A 193 15.34 5.27 -13.81
CA PHE A 193 14.02 5.74 -13.44
C PHE A 193 13.06 5.62 -14.62
N ARG A 194 11.93 4.93 -14.42
CA ARG A 194 10.92 4.69 -15.46
C ARG A 194 9.51 4.87 -14.92
N LEU A 195 8.66 5.37 -15.80
CA LEU A 195 7.22 5.45 -15.56
C LEU A 195 6.50 4.24 -16.21
N HIS A 196 5.69 3.56 -15.41
CA HIS A 196 4.78 2.49 -15.81
C HIS A 196 3.36 2.91 -15.40
N ALA A 197 2.74 3.80 -16.15
CA ALA A 197 1.51 4.48 -15.72
C ALA A 197 0.21 3.76 -16.12
N ASP A 198 0.29 2.75 -16.99
CA ASP A 198 -0.89 2.09 -17.53
C ASP A 198 -1.52 1.13 -16.52
N LEU A 199 -2.82 1.24 -16.35
CA LEU A 199 -3.65 0.38 -15.51
C LEU A 199 -4.91 -0.07 -16.27
N ASP A 200 -5.33 -1.31 -16.07
CA ASP A 200 -6.68 -1.75 -16.43
C ASP A 200 -7.52 -1.86 -15.15
N PRO A 201 -8.46 -0.93 -14.91
CA PRO A 201 -9.24 -0.88 -13.67
C PRO A 201 -10.34 -1.95 -13.58
N ARG A 202 -10.57 -2.75 -14.62
CA ARG A 202 -11.62 -3.79 -14.65
C ARG A 202 -11.27 -5.01 -13.81
N VAL A 203 -10.86 -4.77 -12.56
CA VAL A 203 -10.56 -5.78 -11.55
C VAL A 203 -11.62 -5.74 -10.47
N PHE A 204 -12.14 -6.91 -10.11
CA PHE A 204 -13.07 -7.04 -8.99
C PHE A 204 -12.37 -7.68 -7.79
N VAL A 205 -12.64 -7.15 -6.58
CA VAL A 205 -12.16 -7.72 -5.33
C VAL A 205 -13.31 -8.49 -4.69
N LEU A 206 -13.15 -9.82 -4.59
CA LEU A 206 -14.13 -10.71 -3.99
C LEU A 206 -13.64 -11.19 -2.63
N LYS A 207 -14.33 -10.80 -1.57
CA LYS A 207 -14.10 -11.33 -0.23
C LYS A 207 -14.99 -12.54 0.01
N VAL A 208 -14.39 -13.69 0.27
CA VAL A 208 -15.12 -14.94 0.62
C VAL A 208 -15.63 -14.84 2.06
N TYR A 209 -16.89 -15.21 2.30
CA TYR A 209 -17.48 -15.28 3.65
C TYR A 209 -18.47 -16.45 3.74
N PRO A 210 -18.72 -17.00 4.95
CA PRO A 210 -19.70 -18.07 5.12
C PRO A 210 -21.10 -17.59 4.69
N GLY A 211 -21.74 -18.35 3.78
CA GLY A 211 -23.03 -17.99 3.21
C GLY A 211 -22.97 -17.28 1.86
N LEU A 212 -21.80 -16.86 1.38
CA LEU A 212 -21.66 -16.35 0.02
C LEU A 212 -22.08 -17.41 -0.99
N ASP A 213 -23.02 -17.07 -1.87
CA ASP A 213 -23.43 -17.91 -2.99
C ASP A 213 -22.43 -17.77 -4.16
N PRO A 214 -21.69 -18.82 -4.55
CA PRO A 214 -20.73 -18.75 -5.63
C PRO A 214 -21.36 -18.41 -6.99
N ALA A 215 -22.66 -18.57 -7.17
CA ALA A 215 -23.35 -18.18 -8.39
C ALA A 215 -23.33 -16.65 -8.61
N LEU A 216 -23.27 -15.84 -7.54
CA LEU A 216 -23.23 -14.39 -7.66
C LEU A 216 -21.93 -13.89 -8.32
N PRO A 217 -20.72 -14.24 -7.81
CA PRO A 217 -19.48 -13.82 -8.47
C PRO A 217 -19.31 -14.42 -9.86
N LEU A 218 -19.88 -15.57 -10.18
CA LEU A 218 -19.92 -16.12 -11.54
C LEU A 218 -20.58 -15.14 -12.53
N GLN A 219 -21.68 -14.50 -12.14
CA GLN A 219 -22.37 -13.52 -12.97
C GLN A 219 -21.56 -12.25 -13.20
N LEU A 220 -20.56 -11.94 -12.38
CA LEU A 220 -19.69 -10.78 -12.53
C LEU A 220 -18.54 -11.01 -13.53
N LEU A 221 -18.14 -12.26 -13.78
CA LEU A 221 -16.99 -12.57 -14.63
C LEU A 221 -17.05 -11.94 -16.03
N PRO A 222 -18.22 -11.86 -16.73
CA PRO A 222 -18.30 -11.19 -18.04
C PRO A 222 -17.93 -9.70 -18.02
N HIS A 223 -17.98 -9.06 -16.88
CA HIS A 223 -17.80 -7.61 -16.72
C HIS A 223 -16.40 -7.21 -16.22
N VAL A 224 -15.53 -8.18 -15.92
CA VAL A 224 -14.19 -7.93 -15.34
C VAL A 224 -13.10 -8.54 -16.21
N LYS A 225 -11.87 -8.07 -16.02
CA LYS A 225 -10.65 -8.58 -16.64
C LYS A 225 -9.72 -9.28 -15.67
N GLY A 226 -9.97 -9.16 -14.38
CA GLY A 226 -9.21 -9.81 -13.34
C GLY A 226 -10.00 -9.91 -12.04
N LEU A 227 -9.65 -10.89 -11.21
CA LEU A 227 -10.25 -11.13 -9.92
C LEU A 227 -9.16 -11.18 -8.84
N VAL A 228 -9.28 -10.34 -7.81
CA VAL A 228 -8.55 -10.51 -6.56
C VAL A 228 -9.47 -11.22 -5.59
N LEU A 229 -9.07 -12.42 -5.15
CA LEU A 229 -9.85 -13.24 -4.23
C LEU A 229 -9.26 -13.16 -2.82
N GLU A 230 -9.96 -12.49 -1.91
CA GLU A 230 -9.64 -12.51 -0.49
C GLU A 230 -10.20 -13.80 0.14
N ALA A 231 -9.33 -14.83 0.21
CA ALA A 231 -9.65 -16.17 0.69
C ALA A 231 -9.34 -16.35 2.18
N TYR A 232 -9.77 -17.45 2.78
CA TYR A 232 -9.48 -17.78 4.18
C TYR A 232 -8.03 -18.25 4.36
N GLY A 233 -7.41 -17.86 5.47
CA GLY A 233 -6.11 -18.37 5.91
C GLY A 233 -5.06 -18.43 4.79
N ALA A 234 -4.59 -19.62 4.49
CA ALA A 234 -3.56 -19.86 3.46
C ALA A 234 -4.07 -19.76 2.00
N GLY A 235 -5.30 -19.34 1.78
CA GLY A 235 -5.91 -19.26 0.44
C GLY A 235 -7.07 -20.22 0.25
N ASN A 236 -7.69 -20.67 1.34
CA ASN A 236 -8.78 -21.65 1.30
C ASN A 236 -10.10 -21.03 0.89
N VAL A 237 -10.88 -21.77 0.13
CA VAL A 237 -12.27 -21.51 -0.25
C VAL A 237 -13.11 -22.76 -0.09
N PRO A 238 -14.44 -22.67 0.06
CA PRO A 238 -15.32 -23.84 0.02
C PRO A 238 -15.20 -24.57 -1.33
N ILE A 239 -15.05 -25.90 -1.30
CA ILE A 239 -15.00 -26.74 -2.52
C ILE A 239 -15.95 -27.93 -2.47
N ALA A 240 -16.56 -28.22 -1.32
CA ALA A 240 -17.48 -29.34 -1.13
C ALA A 240 -18.76 -29.14 -1.95
N PRO A 241 -19.03 -29.96 -3.00
CA PRO A 241 -20.19 -29.76 -3.87
C PRO A 241 -21.51 -30.08 -3.18
N GLU A 242 -21.52 -31.02 -2.23
CA GLU A 242 -22.70 -31.46 -1.48
C GLU A 242 -23.31 -30.36 -0.62
N LEU A 243 -22.56 -29.32 -0.29
CA LEU A 243 -23.03 -28.15 0.45
C LEU A 243 -23.58 -27.05 -0.46
N GLY A 244 -23.53 -27.23 -1.79
CA GLY A 244 -24.03 -26.24 -2.76
C GLY A 244 -23.28 -24.91 -2.75
N ARG A 245 -22.07 -24.85 -2.16
CA ARG A 245 -21.28 -23.62 -1.98
C ARG A 245 -19.86 -23.72 -2.54
N SER A 246 -19.62 -24.66 -3.48
CA SER A 246 -18.32 -24.86 -4.07
C SER A 246 -17.91 -23.68 -4.97
N PHE A 247 -16.70 -23.16 -4.75
CA PHE A 247 -16.07 -22.13 -5.58
C PHE A 247 -15.35 -22.69 -6.80
N GLN A 248 -15.27 -24.03 -6.94
CA GLN A 248 -14.63 -24.66 -8.10
C GLN A 248 -15.20 -24.17 -9.44
N PRO A 249 -16.53 -24.01 -9.65
CA PRO A 249 -17.08 -23.48 -10.90
C PRO A 249 -16.59 -22.08 -11.22
N LEU A 250 -16.36 -21.20 -10.20
CA LEU A 250 -15.82 -19.86 -10.43
C LEU A 250 -14.41 -19.90 -11.01
N PHE A 251 -13.54 -20.77 -10.49
CA PHE A 251 -12.17 -20.90 -10.99
C PHE A 251 -12.15 -21.52 -12.41
N VAL A 252 -13.00 -22.50 -12.68
CA VAL A 252 -13.12 -23.10 -14.02
C VAL A 252 -13.57 -22.07 -15.03
N GLU A 253 -14.64 -21.34 -14.78
CA GLU A 253 -15.18 -20.32 -15.66
C GLU A 253 -14.19 -19.15 -15.85
N ALA A 254 -13.50 -18.73 -14.79
CA ALA A 254 -12.47 -17.69 -14.89
C ALA A 254 -11.33 -18.13 -15.82
N ARG A 255 -10.86 -19.40 -15.69
CA ARG A 255 -9.86 -19.98 -16.59
C ARG A 255 -10.33 -20.03 -18.05
N GLU A 256 -11.53 -20.51 -18.31
CA GLU A 256 -12.09 -20.63 -19.66
C GLU A 256 -12.23 -19.26 -20.34
N ARG A 257 -12.52 -18.21 -19.55
CA ARG A 257 -12.59 -16.82 -20.04
C ARG A 257 -11.23 -16.12 -20.09
N GLY A 258 -10.16 -16.76 -19.62
CA GLY A 258 -8.84 -16.13 -19.53
C GLY A 258 -8.75 -15.01 -18.50
N ILE A 259 -9.61 -15.03 -17.46
CA ILE A 259 -9.63 -14.05 -16.36
C ILE A 259 -8.67 -14.54 -15.26
N PRO A 260 -7.55 -13.85 -15.00
CA PRO A 260 -6.63 -14.20 -13.94
C PRO A 260 -7.28 -14.03 -12.56
N VAL A 261 -7.06 -15.02 -11.69
CA VAL A 261 -7.47 -14.98 -10.27
C VAL A 261 -6.22 -14.88 -9.41
N LEU A 262 -6.07 -13.73 -8.72
CA LEU A 262 -4.99 -13.49 -7.75
C LEU A 262 -5.55 -13.69 -6.34
N VAL A 263 -5.06 -14.71 -5.63
CA VAL A 263 -5.55 -15.08 -4.30
C VAL A 263 -4.70 -14.43 -3.22
N VAL A 264 -5.33 -13.69 -2.31
CA VAL A 264 -4.73 -13.09 -1.11
C VAL A 264 -5.45 -13.54 0.14
N SER A 265 -4.81 -13.41 1.29
CA SER A 265 -5.39 -13.82 2.56
C SER A 265 -6.24 -12.71 3.19
N GLN A 266 -7.37 -13.11 3.80
CA GLN A 266 -8.12 -12.24 4.73
C GLN A 266 -7.40 -12.09 6.07
N ALA A 267 -6.51 -13.03 6.42
CA ALA A 267 -5.74 -12.92 7.65
C ALA A 267 -4.83 -11.70 7.60
N TYR A 268 -4.74 -11.02 8.72
CA TYR A 268 -3.97 -9.77 8.82
C TYR A 268 -2.47 -9.99 8.61
N ARG A 269 -1.93 -11.11 9.10
CA ARG A 269 -0.51 -11.47 8.99
C ARG A 269 -0.31 -12.75 8.21
N ASN A 270 0.91 -12.96 7.78
CA ASN A 270 1.34 -14.05 6.92
C ASN A 270 0.75 -13.92 5.50
N GLY A 271 0.67 -15.00 4.76
CA GLY A 271 0.26 -14.93 3.36
C GLY A 271 -0.36 -16.22 2.87
N VAL A 272 -0.60 -16.24 1.59
CA VAL A 272 -1.19 -17.36 0.88
C VAL A 272 -0.10 -18.36 0.48
N ASP A 273 -0.36 -19.63 0.74
CA ASP A 273 0.35 -20.77 0.18
C ASP A 273 -0.68 -21.80 -0.34
N LEU A 274 -0.97 -21.73 -1.62
CA LEU A 274 -1.99 -22.57 -2.27
C LEU A 274 -1.61 -24.06 -2.35
N THR A 275 -0.39 -24.42 -1.96
CA THR A 275 0.06 -25.81 -1.96
C THR A 275 -0.29 -26.58 -0.70
N LEU A 276 -0.79 -25.92 0.35
CA LEU A 276 -0.99 -26.54 1.66
C LEU A 276 -2.28 -27.34 1.78
N TYR A 277 -3.32 -26.99 1.01
CA TYR A 277 -4.65 -27.59 1.14
C TYR A 277 -5.27 -27.90 -0.22
N GLU A 278 -6.23 -28.82 -0.23
CA GLU A 278 -6.91 -29.29 -1.44
C GLU A 278 -7.57 -28.15 -2.23
N SER A 279 -8.23 -27.20 -1.55
CA SER A 279 -8.84 -26.05 -2.20
C SER A 279 -7.83 -25.14 -2.89
N GLY A 280 -6.64 -24.97 -2.30
CA GLY A 280 -5.53 -24.24 -2.91
C GLY A 280 -4.96 -24.97 -4.14
N ALA A 281 -4.77 -26.29 -4.03
CA ALA A 281 -4.31 -27.12 -5.14
C ALA A 281 -5.28 -27.05 -6.33
N MET A 282 -6.59 -27.20 -6.07
CA MET A 282 -7.64 -27.01 -7.08
C MET A 282 -7.54 -25.63 -7.74
N ALA A 283 -7.38 -24.55 -6.97
CA ALA A 283 -7.24 -23.20 -7.51
C ALA A 283 -6.01 -23.08 -8.43
N LEU A 284 -4.86 -23.66 -8.02
CA LEU A 284 -3.63 -23.71 -8.85
C LEU A 284 -3.84 -24.47 -10.15
N GLU A 285 -4.52 -25.61 -10.14
CA GLU A 285 -4.86 -26.41 -11.33
C GLU A 285 -5.72 -25.61 -12.32
N GLN A 286 -6.56 -24.69 -11.81
CA GLN A 286 -7.35 -23.78 -12.61
C GLN A 286 -6.60 -22.49 -12.99
N GLY A 287 -5.29 -22.41 -12.72
CA GLY A 287 -4.44 -21.28 -13.13
C GLY A 287 -4.48 -20.07 -12.19
N ALA A 288 -5.02 -20.19 -10.98
CA ALA A 288 -4.95 -19.12 -10.00
C ALA A 288 -3.51 -18.86 -9.56
N VAL A 289 -3.23 -17.61 -9.19
CA VAL A 289 -1.92 -17.17 -8.71
C VAL A 289 -2.02 -16.83 -7.22
N GLY A 290 -1.15 -17.42 -6.41
CA GLY A 290 -1.03 -17.02 -5.01
C GLY A 290 -0.32 -15.67 -4.88
N GLY A 291 -0.93 -14.74 -4.15
CA GLY A 291 -0.40 -13.40 -3.90
C GLY A 291 0.66 -13.33 -2.79
N ALA A 292 1.11 -14.49 -2.27
CA ALA A 292 2.05 -14.58 -1.16
C ALA A 292 1.57 -13.72 0.04
N ASP A 293 2.42 -12.81 0.51
CA ASP A 293 2.16 -11.95 1.66
C ASP A 293 1.77 -10.49 1.27
N MET A 294 1.32 -10.30 0.02
CA MET A 294 0.83 -8.98 -0.44
C MET A 294 -0.38 -8.50 0.38
N THR A 295 -0.44 -7.20 0.59
CA THR A 295 -1.68 -6.57 1.08
C THR A 295 -2.76 -6.59 -0.01
N PRO A 296 -4.05 -6.61 0.32
CA PRO A 296 -5.12 -6.55 -0.69
C PRO A 296 -5.03 -5.33 -1.61
N SER A 297 -4.65 -4.17 -1.07
CA SER A 297 -4.44 -2.96 -1.87
C SER A 297 -3.30 -3.11 -2.89
N ALA A 298 -2.17 -3.69 -2.47
CA ALA A 298 -1.05 -3.96 -3.38
C ALA A 298 -1.42 -4.99 -4.45
N ALA A 299 -2.12 -6.06 -4.08
CA ALA A 299 -2.57 -7.09 -5.01
C ALA A 299 -3.54 -6.54 -6.07
N LEU A 300 -4.50 -5.70 -5.65
CA LEU A 300 -5.44 -5.03 -6.56
C LEU A 300 -4.70 -4.20 -7.61
N VAL A 301 -3.83 -3.30 -7.16
CA VAL A 301 -3.11 -2.41 -8.08
C VAL A 301 -2.12 -3.17 -8.96
N LYS A 302 -1.43 -4.17 -8.39
CA LYS A 302 -0.52 -5.04 -9.17
C LYS A 302 -1.25 -5.78 -10.28
N LEU A 303 -2.46 -6.29 -10.00
CA LEU A 303 -3.27 -6.94 -11.03
C LEU A 303 -3.73 -5.95 -12.10
N MET A 304 -4.17 -4.73 -11.73
CA MET A 304 -4.53 -3.68 -12.68
C MET A 304 -3.35 -3.33 -13.62
N GLN A 305 -2.14 -3.19 -13.06
CA GLN A 305 -0.94 -2.92 -13.86
C GLN A 305 -0.57 -4.14 -14.72
N GLY A 306 -0.60 -5.34 -14.15
CA GLY A 306 -0.28 -6.57 -14.86
C GLY A 306 -1.19 -6.79 -16.07
N LEU A 307 -2.48 -6.48 -15.97
CA LEU A 307 -3.45 -6.57 -17.08
C LEU A 307 -3.13 -5.57 -18.19
N ALA A 308 -2.69 -4.36 -17.85
CA ALA A 308 -2.28 -3.37 -18.84
C ALA A 308 -0.96 -3.73 -19.54
N GLU A 309 0.05 -4.19 -18.77
CA GLU A 309 1.36 -4.58 -19.32
C GLU A 309 1.32 -5.93 -20.08
N HIS A 310 0.40 -6.82 -19.72
CA HIS A 310 0.26 -8.17 -20.29
C HIS A 310 -1.17 -8.46 -20.77
N PRO A 311 -1.69 -7.73 -21.76
CA PRO A 311 -3.11 -7.78 -22.18
C PRO A 311 -3.56 -9.14 -22.72
N ARG A 312 -2.61 -10.02 -23.10
CA ARG A 312 -2.88 -11.39 -23.52
C ARG A 312 -2.98 -12.38 -22.35
N GLY A 313 -2.70 -11.92 -21.11
CA GLY A 313 -2.73 -12.77 -19.93
C GLY A 313 -1.69 -13.91 -19.95
N GLY A 314 -2.10 -15.09 -19.48
CA GLY A 314 -1.29 -16.31 -19.49
C GLY A 314 -0.05 -16.24 -18.60
N GLU A 315 0.99 -17.06 -18.95
CA GLU A 315 2.21 -17.17 -18.12
C GLU A 315 2.98 -15.85 -17.97
N PRO A 316 3.05 -14.92 -18.95
CA PRO A 316 3.70 -13.62 -18.73
C PRO A 316 3.06 -12.84 -17.57
N LEU A 317 1.73 -12.77 -17.53
CA LEU A 317 0.99 -12.12 -16.44
C LEU A 317 1.18 -12.87 -15.12
N ALA A 318 1.04 -14.20 -15.11
CA ALA A 318 1.22 -15.01 -13.92
C ALA A 318 2.64 -14.84 -13.33
N ARG A 319 3.67 -14.78 -14.16
CA ARG A 319 5.05 -14.50 -13.77
C ARG A 319 5.18 -13.11 -13.16
N PHE A 320 4.60 -12.09 -13.79
CA PHE A 320 4.59 -10.72 -13.26
C PHE A 320 3.96 -10.69 -11.86
N LEU A 321 2.83 -11.36 -11.67
CA LEU A 321 2.13 -11.39 -10.38
C LEU A 321 2.93 -12.08 -9.28
N ARG A 322 3.69 -13.14 -9.60
CA ARG A 322 4.54 -13.89 -8.65
C ARG A 322 5.90 -13.24 -8.37
N THR A 323 6.34 -12.30 -9.21
CA THR A 323 7.67 -11.68 -9.09
C THR A 323 7.57 -10.34 -8.38
N PRO A 324 8.38 -10.07 -7.32
CA PRO A 324 8.39 -8.75 -6.70
C PRO A 324 8.97 -7.70 -7.64
N VAL A 325 8.24 -6.65 -7.87
CA VAL A 325 8.64 -5.54 -8.76
C VAL A 325 8.96 -4.26 -8.01
N ALA A 326 8.33 -4.07 -6.84
CA ALA A 326 8.54 -2.92 -5.96
C ALA A 326 8.57 -3.35 -4.47
N GLY A 327 8.98 -4.59 -4.18
CA GLY A 327 9.09 -5.10 -2.82
C GLY A 327 7.75 -5.45 -2.15
N GLU A 328 6.69 -5.55 -2.93
CA GLU A 328 5.31 -5.77 -2.46
C GLU A 328 5.05 -7.17 -1.90
N LEU A 329 5.90 -8.14 -2.23
CA LEU A 329 5.81 -9.51 -1.72
C LEU A 329 7.20 -10.04 -1.35
N SER A 330 7.23 -11.00 -0.44
CA SER A 330 8.45 -11.71 -0.03
C SER A 330 8.70 -12.91 -0.94
N VAL A 331 9.96 -13.10 -1.33
CA VAL A 331 10.39 -14.30 -2.08
C VAL A 331 10.83 -15.37 -1.09
N GLY A 332 10.24 -16.54 -1.17
CA GLY A 332 10.49 -17.66 -0.25
C GLY A 332 9.27 -17.96 0.62
N ARG A 333 9.32 -19.07 1.39
CA ARG A 333 8.24 -19.37 2.35
C ARG A 333 8.14 -18.22 3.36
N PRO A 334 6.94 -17.74 3.69
CA PRO A 334 6.76 -16.81 4.79
C PRO A 334 7.40 -17.44 6.03
N THR A 335 8.51 -16.90 6.49
CA THR A 335 9.07 -17.32 7.77
C THR A 335 8.11 -16.82 8.83
N VAL A 336 7.33 -17.72 9.41
CA VAL A 336 6.63 -17.44 10.66
C VAL A 336 7.70 -16.90 11.62
N PRO A 337 7.58 -15.66 12.14
CA PRO A 337 8.54 -15.15 13.09
C PRO A 337 8.64 -16.15 14.23
N ARG A 338 9.81 -16.78 14.43
CA ARG A 338 10.01 -17.66 15.59
C ARG A 338 9.71 -16.83 16.82
N PRO A 339 8.87 -17.30 17.74
CA PRO A 339 8.59 -16.56 18.95
C PRO A 339 9.92 -16.23 19.62
N VAL A 340 10.14 -14.95 19.88
CA VAL A 340 11.34 -14.46 20.59
C VAL A 340 11.41 -15.26 21.88
N LYS A 341 12.42 -16.14 22.02
CA LYS A 341 12.66 -16.87 23.27
C LYS A 341 12.84 -15.84 24.36
N LYS A 342 11.83 -15.68 25.23
CA LYS A 342 11.96 -14.87 26.43
C LYS A 342 13.24 -15.32 27.13
N ARG A 343 14.27 -14.47 27.22
CA ARG A 343 15.46 -14.73 28.01
C ARG A 343 14.97 -15.08 29.40
N ARG A 344 15.22 -16.30 29.82
CA ARG A 344 15.02 -16.70 31.23
C ARG A 344 15.83 -15.73 32.08
N ARG A 345 15.16 -14.98 32.95
CA ARG A 345 15.87 -14.21 33.99
C ARG A 345 16.71 -15.19 34.78
N PRO A 346 18.00 -14.89 35.06
CA PRO A 346 18.78 -15.73 35.94
C PRO A 346 18.08 -15.81 37.30
N ALA A 347 17.99 -17.01 37.86
CA ALA A 347 17.45 -17.25 39.18
C ALA A 347 18.23 -16.39 40.19
N ARG A 348 17.52 -15.62 41.02
CA ARG A 348 18.13 -14.93 42.15
C ARG A 348 18.71 -16.00 43.09
N VAL A 349 20.01 -16.04 43.18
CA VAL A 349 20.70 -16.82 44.23
C VAL A 349 20.33 -16.17 45.57
N GLY A 350 19.58 -16.90 46.38
CA GLY A 350 19.24 -16.48 47.73
C GLY A 350 20.55 -16.38 48.55
N ARG A 351 20.75 -15.24 49.16
CA ARG A 351 21.75 -15.12 50.26
C ARG A 351 21.21 -15.92 51.46
N VAL A 352 21.91 -16.97 51.78
CA VAL A 352 21.86 -17.61 53.10
C VAL A 352 22.88 -16.88 53.99
N GLY A 353 22.48 -16.48 55.18
CA GLY A 353 23.31 -15.86 56.17
C GLY A 353 22.47 -15.09 57.14
#